data_5eb997a82bc0bc4a9eb7f717d5f4c6af
#
_entry.id   5eb997a82bc0bc4a9eb7f717d5f4c6af
#
_cell.length_a   1.000
_cell.length_b   1.000
_cell.length_c   1.000
_cell.angle_alpha   90.00
_cell.angle_beta   90.00
_cell.angle_gamma   90.00
#
_symmetry.space_group_name_H-M   'P 1'
#
loop_
_entity.id
_entity.type
_entity.pdbx_description
1 polymer ?
#
loop_
_entity_poly.entity_id
_entity_poly.type
_entity_poly.pdbx_seq_one_letter_code
_entity_poly.pdbx_strand_id
1 'polypeptide(L)'
;VTDAGTLARIGIRHGEPVRFRRAPQRRWHTGRISAVAHDGSVLVHDTEGATRPLRPEDLEVRRPGVRGRLVWRNLAEVAVTWEQLPLW
;
A
#
# COMPACT_ATOMS: atom_id res chain seq x y z
N VAL A 1 -6.54 14.94 -6.94
CA VAL A 1 -5.14 14.83 -6.50
C VAL A 1 -5.10 14.42 -5.05
N THR A 2 -4.34 13.38 -4.77
CA THR A 2 -4.18 12.86 -3.41
C THR A 2 -3.08 13.62 -2.71
N ASP A 3 -3.37 14.18 -1.55
CA ASP A 3 -2.36 14.83 -0.74
C ASP A 3 -1.76 13.87 0.29
N ALA A 4 -0.71 14.33 0.96
CA ALA A 4 -0.02 13.52 1.96
C ALA A 4 -0.94 13.15 3.14
N GLY A 5 -1.90 14.01 3.46
CA GLY A 5 -2.85 13.75 4.55
C GLY A 5 -3.77 12.58 4.24
N THR A 6 -4.24 12.47 2.99
CA THR A 6 -5.08 11.35 2.56
C THR A 6 -4.31 10.05 2.63
N LEU A 7 -3.07 10.03 2.14
CA LEU A 7 -2.22 8.84 2.23
C LEU A 7 -1.97 8.44 3.68
N ALA A 8 -1.70 9.41 4.54
CA ALA A 8 -1.42 9.14 5.94
C ALA A 8 -2.62 8.51 6.66
N ARG A 9 -3.86 8.87 6.27
CA ARG A 9 -5.07 8.30 6.86
C ARG A 9 -5.17 6.80 6.69
N ILE A 10 -4.64 6.27 5.60
CA ILE A 10 -4.64 4.83 5.36
C ILE A 10 -3.29 4.19 5.69
N GLY A 11 -2.40 4.95 6.34
CA GLY A 11 -1.16 4.43 6.87
C GLY A 11 -0.05 4.26 5.84
N ILE A 12 -0.09 5.02 4.74
CA ILE A 12 0.93 4.95 3.69
C ILE A 12 1.50 6.33 3.39
N ARG A 13 2.60 6.36 2.64
CA ARG A 13 3.27 7.60 2.25
C ARG A 13 3.60 7.58 0.77
N HIS A 14 3.62 8.77 0.18
CA HIS A 14 4.05 8.94 -1.20
C HIS A 14 5.48 8.41 -1.35
N GLY A 15 5.71 7.63 -2.41
CA GLY A 15 7.01 7.04 -2.67
C GLY A 15 7.35 5.83 -1.83
N GLU A 16 6.44 5.40 -0.96
CA GLU A 16 6.68 4.21 -0.12
C GLU A 16 6.79 2.96 -0.98
N PRO A 17 7.79 2.10 -0.74
CA PRO A 17 7.91 0.87 -1.52
C PRO A 17 6.81 -0.13 -1.17
N VAL A 18 6.27 -0.76 -2.21
CA VAL A 18 5.22 -1.78 -2.09
C VAL A 18 5.58 -2.97 -2.96
N ARG A 19 4.92 -4.09 -2.71
CA ARG A 19 4.96 -5.23 -3.62
C ARG A 19 3.55 -5.70 -3.89
N PHE A 20 3.36 -6.31 -5.06
CA PHE A 20 2.06 -6.81 -5.48
C PHE A 20 2.26 -7.98 -6.44
N ARG A 21 1.22 -8.81 -6.56
CA ARG A 21 1.23 -9.92 -7.52
C ARG A 21 0.38 -9.56 -8.72
N ARG A 22 0.82 -10.00 -9.89
CA ARG A 22 0.09 -9.80 -11.13
C ARG A 22 -0.34 -11.13 -11.72
N ALA A 23 -1.61 -11.22 -12.09
CA ALA A 23 -2.09 -12.35 -12.87
C ALA A 23 -1.48 -12.28 -14.28
N PRO A 24 -1.29 -13.42 -14.97
CA PRO A 24 -1.61 -14.76 -14.49
C PRO A 24 -0.47 -15.43 -13.70
N GLN A 25 0.75 -14.92 -13.79
CA GLN A 25 1.93 -15.59 -13.22
C GLN A 25 2.00 -15.52 -11.71
N ARG A 26 1.32 -14.56 -11.11
CA ARG A 26 1.32 -14.35 -9.67
C ARG A 26 2.72 -14.10 -9.10
N ARG A 27 3.59 -13.53 -9.92
CA ARG A 27 4.92 -13.12 -9.46
C ARG A 27 4.83 -11.85 -8.66
N TRP A 28 5.73 -11.70 -7.70
CA TRP A 28 5.87 -10.46 -6.98
C TRP A 28 6.51 -9.39 -7.86
N HIS A 29 5.89 -8.24 -7.89
CA HIS A 29 6.42 -7.04 -8.51
C HIS A 29 6.56 -5.98 -7.44
N THR A 30 7.47 -5.06 -7.63
CA THR A 30 7.67 -3.96 -6.71
C THR A 30 7.34 -2.65 -7.37
N GLY A 31 7.02 -1.66 -6.56
CA GLY A 31 6.71 -0.33 -7.04
C GLY A 31 6.72 0.66 -5.88
N ARG A 32 6.23 1.86 -6.16
CA ARG A 32 6.15 2.91 -5.15
C ARG A 32 4.78 3.56 -5.20
N ILE A 33 4.26 3.91 -4.04
CA ILE A 33 2.96 4.56 -3.94
C ILE A 33 3.03 5.96 -4.53
N SER A 34 2.06 6.26 -5.39
CA SER A 34 1.90 7.56 -6.02
C SER A 34 0.74 8.34 -5.44
N ALA A 35 -0.44 7.72 -5.36
CA ALA A 35 -1.66 8.42 -4.96
C ALA A 35 -2.75 7.42 -4.58
N VAL A 36 -3.89 7.93 -4.14
CA VAL A 36 -5.11 7.15 -3.96
C VAL A 36 -6.18 7.74 -4.89
N ALA A 37 -6.82 6.89 -5.66
CA ALA A 37 -7.88 7.30 -6.58
C ALA A 37 -9.21 7.47 -5.84
N HIS A 38 -10.18 8.09 -6.50
CA HIS A 38 -11.50 8.33 -5.92
C HIS A 38 -12.23 7.07 -5.52
N ASP A 39 -11.99 5.98 -6.22
CA ASP A 39 -12.63 4.70 -5.93
C ASP A 39 -11.94 3.91 -4.81
N GLY A 40 -10.90 4.48 -4.20
CA GLY A 40 -10.15 3.84 -3.14
C GLY A 40 -8.98 3.00 -3.62
N SER A 41 -8.76 2.88 -4.92
CA SER A 41 -7.58 2.17 -5.42
C SER A 41 -6.31 2.96 -5.11
N VAL A 42 -5.22 2.23 -4.88
CA VAL A 42 -3.91 2.83 -4.66
C VAL A 42 -3.18 2.85 -5.99
N LEU A 43 -2.71 4.02 -6.40
CA LEU A 43 -1.93 4.16 -7.63
C LEU A 43 -0.47 3.91 -7.32
N VAL A 44 0.10 2.96 -8.04
CA VAL A 44 1.48 2.50 -7.83
C VAL A 44 2.26 2.67 -9.11
N HIS A 45 3.43 3.33 -9.03
CA HIS A 45 4.40 3.33 -10.13
C HIS A 45 5.24 2.07 -10.02
N ASP A 46 5.19 1.24 -11.05
CA ASP A 46 6.01 0.03 -11.07
C ASP A 46 7.42 0.34 -11.59
N THR A 47 8.28 -0.67 -11.58
CA THR A 47 9.68 -0.51 -12.00
C THR A 47 9.82 -0.27 -13.50
N GLU A 48 8.76 -0.49 -14.27
CA GLU A 48 8.75 -0.23 -15.71
C GLU A 48 8.22 1.16 -16.06
N GLY A 49 7.86 1.93 -15.05
CA GLY A 49 7.36 3.29 -15.22
C GLY A 49 5.86 3.38 -15.45
N ALA A 50 5.13 2.28 -15.41
CA ALA A 50 3.68 2.30 -15.56
C ALA A 50 3.01 2.62 -14.23
N THR A 51 1.90 3.35 -14.28
CA THR A 51 1.06 3.61 -13.13
C THR A 51 -0.08 2.59 -13.12
N ARG A 52 -0.23 1.88 -12.01
CA ARG A 52 -1.23 0.83 -11.88
C ARG A 52 -2.17 1.12 -10.73
N PRO A 53 -3.50 1.07 -10.96
CA PRO A 53 -4.46 1.11 -9.87
C PRO A 53 -4.57 -0.28 -9.25
N LEU A 54 -4.35 -0.37 -7.97
CA LEU A 54 -4.40 -1.64 -7.24
C LEU A 54 -5.28 -1.47 -6.01
N ARG A 55 -5.99 -2.52 -5.66
CA ARG A 55 -6.80 -2.50 -4.44
C ARG A 55 -5.90 -2.74 -3.22
N PRO A 56 -6.26 -2.18 -2.06
CA PRO A 56 -5.44 -2.39 -0.86
C PRO A 56 -5.19 -3.87 -0.54
N GLU A 57 -6.16 -4.74 -0.79
CA GLU A 57 -6.00 -6.18 -0.54
C GLU A 57 -5.01 -6.87 -1.48
N ASP A 58 -4.63 -6.20 -2.57
CA ASP A 58 -3.68 -6.73 -3.54
C ASP A 58 -2.26 -6.21 -3.34
N LEU A 59 -2.06 -5.38 -2.33
CA LEU A 59 -0.79 -4.72 -2.04
C LEU A 59 -0.21 -5.17 -0.72
N GLU A 60 1.12 -5.21 -0.66
CA GLU A 60 1.82 -5.35 0.60
C GLU A 60 2.78 -4.20 0.81
N VAL A 61 2.86 -3.74 2.04
CA VAL A 61 3.76 -2.68 2.47
C VAL A 61 4.66 -3.22 3.58
N ARG A 62 5.82 -2.59 3.78
CA ARG A 62 6.71 -2.98 4.85
C ARG A 62 6.32 -2.29 6.15
N ARG A 63 6.19 -3.08 7.21
CA ARG A 63 5.86 -2.58 8.54
C ARG A 63 6.67 -3.33 9.59
N PRO A 64 6.97 -2.71 10.73
CA PRO A 64 7.67 -3.41 11.80
C PRO A 64 6.87 -4.62 12.24
N GLY A 65 7.53 -5.76 12.24
CA GLY A 65 6.98 -6.99 12.79
C GLY A 65 7.50 -7.23 14.20
N VAL A 66 7.41 -8.49 14.62
CA VAL A 66 7.97 -8.92 15.90
C VAL A 66 9.46 -8.61 15.92
N ARG A 67 9.96 -8.07 17.03
CA ARG A 67 11.36 -7.70 17.23
C ARG A 67 11.85 -6.58 16.29
N GLY A 68 10.95 -5.78 15.75
CA GLY A 68 11.30 -4.63 14.96
C GLY A 68 11.79 -4.91 13.55
N ARG A 69 11.78 -6.15 13.11
CA ARG A 69 12.12 -6.48 11.73
C ARG A 69 11.03 -5.99 10.80
N LEU A 70 11.42 -5.41 9.66
CA LEU A 70 10.47 -5.02 8.63
C LEU A 70 9.97 -6.26 7.91
N VAL A 71 8.65 -6.40 7.86
CA VAL A 71 8.00 -7.51 7.16
C VAL A 71 6.96 -6.96 6.21
N TRP A 72 6.67 -7.71 5.16
CA TRP A 72 5.60 -7.36 4.22
C TRP A 72 4.25 -7.69 4.86
N ARG A 73 3.35 -6.71 4.85
CA ARG A 73 2.00 -6.87 5.39
C ARG A 73 0.98 -6.38 4.39
N ASN A 74 -0.15 -7.05 4.32
CA ASN A 74 -1.22 -6.65 3.42
C ASN A 74 -1.74 -5.27 3.81
N LEU A 75 -1.88 -4.37 2.84
CA LEU A 75 -2.29 -3.00 3.11
C LEU A 75 -3.69 -2.93 3.68
N ALA A 76 -4.62 -3.79 3.23
CA ALA A 76 -5.98 -3.80 3.76
C ALA A 76 -5.98 -4.12 5.26
N GLU A 77 -5.13 -5.04 5.71
CA GLU A 77 -5.01 -5.35 7.13
C GLU A 77 -4.46 -4.17 7.93
N VAL A 78 -3.43 -3.52 7.40
CA VAL A 78 -2.83 -2.36 8.05
C VAL A 78 -3.84 -1.22 8.15
N ALA A 79 -4.54 -0.93 7.07
CA ALA A 79 -5.53 0.16 7.03
C ALA A 79 -6.69 -0.11 7.99
N VAL A 80 -7.21 -1.34 7.98
CA VAL A 80 -8.30 -1.72 8.87
C VAL A 80 -7.88 -1.59 10.33
N THR A 81 -6.71 -2.09 10.67
CA THR A 81 -6.19 -1.99 12.03
C THR A 81 -6.10 -0.53 12.47
N TRP A 82 -5.62 0.33 11.59
CA TRP A 82 -5.49 1.74 11.88
C TRP A 82 -6.83 2.42 12.12
N GLU A 83 -7.83 2.13 11.29
CA GLU A 83 -9.16 2.71 11.41
C GLU A 83 -9.96 2.15 12.59
N GLN A 84 -9.72 0.90 12.95
CA GLN A 84 -10.46 0.24 14.00
C GLN A 84 -9.88 0.45 15.39
N LEU A 85 -8.69 1.02 15.49
CA LEU A 85 -8.13 1.35 16.79
C LEU A 85 -9.00 2.40 17.46
N PRO A 86 -9.62 2.07 18.59
CA PRO A 86 -10.44 3.07 19.28
C PRO A 86 -9.56 4.18 19.82
N LEU A 87 -10.05 5.38 19.66
CA LEU A 87 -9.38 6.57 20.13
C LEU A 87 -9.94 6.96 21.49
N TRP A 88 -9.56 6.27 22.51
CA TRP A 88 -9.92 6.68 23.86
C TRP A 88 -8.70 6.86 24.72
#